data_12ec10fcbdf02e465869e01c34b8dfbe
#
_entry.id   12ec10fcbdf02e465869e01c34b8dfbe
#
_cell.length_a   1.000
_cell.length_b   1.000
_cell.length_c   1.000
_cell.angle_alpha   90.00
_cell.angle_beta   90.00
_cell.angle_gamma   90.00
#
_symmetry.space_group_name_H-M   'P 1'
#
loop_
_entity.id
_entity.type
_entity.pdbx_description
1 polymer ?
#
loop_
_entity_poly.entity_id
_entity_poly.type
_entity_poly.pdbx_seq_one_letter_code
_entity_poly.pdbx_strand_id
1 'polypeptide(L)'
;MEFVEKQLSTKVTYEGKVINITLDDIELPDGKKSFREVIRHPGGVVAVAMKDENTILMVKQYRYAIQKVSLELPAGKLEKGEDVHDAIKRELLEETGYRAKNWKDLGYINTTPGICDEKLYLFLATDLYYDAPCPDDGEIIEAYEYKLDDIFKMIKDGEINDSKTICALMRAFKL
;
A
#
# COMPACT_ATOMS: atom_id res chain seq x y z
N MET A 1 -23.13 23.71 2.56
CA MET A 1 -22.95 23.02 3.86
C MET A 1 -21.47 22.77 4.02
N GLU A 2 -20.86 23.22 5.08
CA GLU A 2 -19.45 22.96 5.36
C GLU A 2 -19.33 21.57 5.98
N PHE A 3 -18.37 20.76 5.51
CA PHE A 3 -18.14 19.38 5.99
C PHE A 3 -16.86 19.26 6.84
N VAL A 4 -16.16 20.37 7.07
CA VAL A 4 -14.87 20.39 7.76
C VAL A 4 -15.08 20.28 9.25
N GLU A 5 -14.44 19.31 9.87
CA GLU A 5 -14.34 19.15 11.32
C GLU A 5 -13.08 19.89 11.80
N LYS A 6 -13.20 20.68 12.87
CA LYS A 6 -12.09 21.43 13.41
C LYS A 6 -11.45 20.68 14.57
N GLN A 7 -10.17 20.32 14.44
CA GLN A 7 -9.41 19.74 15.55
C GLN A 7 -9.21 20.79 16.64
N LEU A 8 -9.54 20.45 17.88
CA LEU A 8 -9.39 21.29 19.07
C LEU A 8 -8.14 20.89 19.88
N SER A 9 -7.95 19.59 20.07
CA SER A 9 -6.79 19.02 20.77
C SER A 9 -6.46 17.64 20.22
N THR A 10 -5.28 17.13 20.54
CA THR A 10 -4.86 15.77 20.23
C THR A 10 -4.11 15.17 21.42
N LYS A 11 -4.32 13.87 21.66
CA LYS A 11 -3.61 13.11 22.67
C LYS A 11 -3.17 11.79 22.08
N VAL A 12 -1.86 11.48 22.16
CA VAL A 12 -1.35 10.14 21.80
C VAL A 12 -1.79 9.15 22.91
N THR A 13 -2.54 8.13 22.52
CA THR A 13 -3.03 7.06 23.42
C THR A 13 -2.21 5.79 23.30
N TYR A 14 -1.58 5.58 22.16
CA TYR A 14 -0.64 4.47 21.91
C TYR A 14 0.48 4.96 20.99
N GLU A 15 1.72 4.61 21.35
CA GLU A 15 2.92 4.87 20.54
C GLU A 15 3.62 3.54 20.28
N GLY A 16 3.60 3.11 19.01
CA GLY A 16 4.19 1.85 18.56
C GLY A 16 5.36 2.07 17.62
N LYS A 17 5.96 0.97 17.17
CA LYS A 17 7.07 1.02 16.20
C LYS A 17 6.61 1.42 14.78
N VAL A 18 5.39 1.04 14.41
CA VAL A 18 4.84 1.26 13.07
C VAL A 18 3.76 2.33 13.08
N ILE A 19 2.83 2.25 14.04
CA ILE A 19 1.67 3.13 14.12
C ILE A 19 1.62 3.82 15.47
N ASN A 20 1.00 5.00 15.47
CA ASN A 20 0.53 5.66 16.69
C ASN A 20 -0.98 5.75 16.65
N ILE A 21 -1.64 5.80 17.81
CA ILE A 21 -3.07 6.06 17.91
C ILE A 21 -3.27 7.36 18.66
N THR A 22 -4.05 8.28 18.07
CA THR A 22 -4.43 9.53 18.70
C THR A 22 -5.92 9.58 19.00
N LEU A 23 -6.27 10.23 20.10
CA LEU A 23 -7.62 10.68 20.42
C LEU A 23 -7.64 12.19 20.17
N ASP A 24 -8.39 12.61 19.17
CA ASP A 24 -8.50 14.00 18.76
C ASP A 24 -9.87 14.55 19.17
N ASP A 25 -9.93 15.58 20.03
CA ASP A 25 -11.14 16.32 20.29
C ASP A 25 -11.43 17.23 19.09
N ILE A 26 -12.67 17.25 18.65
CA ILE A 26 -13.09 18.00 17.47
C ILE A 26 -14.35 18.83 17.73
N GLU A 27 -14.54 19.84 16.89
CA GLU A 27 -15.80 20.59 16.75
C GLU A 27 -16.41 20.27 15.38
N LEU A 28 -17.64 19.80 15.39
CA LEU A 28 -18.43 19.53 14.19
C LEU A 28 -18.88 20.84 13.53
N PRO A 29 -19.28 20.83 12.24
CA PRO A 29 -19.79 22.02 11.54
C PRO A 29 -20.98 22.71 12.19
N ASP A 30 -21.75 22.00 13.02
CA ASP A 30 -22.89 22.55 13.79
C ASP A 30 -22.47 23.11 15.17
N GLY A 31 -21.17 23.16 15.48
CA GLY A 31 -20.60 23.65 16.73
C GLY A 31 -20.58 22.62 17.88
N LYS A 32 -21.09 21.43 17.68
CA LYS A 32 -21.05 20.38 18.70
C LYS A 32 -19.65 19.80 18.85
N LYS A 33 -19.28 19.47 20.07
CA LYS A 33 -18.03 18.74 20.36
C LYS A 33 -18.20 17.27 20.17
N SER A 34 -17.15 16.63 19.64
CA SER A 34 -17.05 15.19 19.42
C SER A 34 -15.59 14.78 19.52
N PHE A 35 -15.26 13.52 19.20
CA PHE A 35 -13.90 13.04 19.14
C PHE A 35 -13.69 12.11 17.95
N ARG A 36 -12.40 11.89 17.61
CA ARG A 36 -11.96 10.91 16.61
C ARG A 36 -10.80 10.10 17.17
N GLU A 37 -10.88 8.79 17.01
CA GLU A 37 -9.75 7.89 17.21
C GLU A 37 -9.09 7.69 15.87
N VAL A 38 -7.79 8.03 15.78
CA VAL A 38 -7.08 8.03 14.50
C VAL A 38 -5.79 7.23 14.59
N ILE A 39 -5.63 6.28 13.69
CA ILE A 39 -4.38 5.57 13.47
C ILE A 39 -3.50 6.44 12.57
N ARG A 40 -2.31 6.81 13.09
CA ARG A 40 -1.28 7.55 12.35
C ARG A 40 -0.29 6.55 11.77
N HIS A 41 -0.21 6.52 10.45
CA HIS A 41 0.59 5.56 9.69
C HIS A 41 1.60 6.29 8.78
N PRO A 42 2.85 5.79 8.63
CA PRO A 42 3.85 6.43 7.76
C PRO A 42 3.45 6.46 6.29
N GLY A 43 2.51 5.62 5.88
CA GLY A 43 2.17 5.37 4.49
C GLY A 43 2.99 4.23 3.88
N GLY A 44 2.82 4.03 2.58
CA GLY A 44 3.53 2.98 1.86
C GLY A 44 3.48 3.18 0.35
N VAL A 45 4.09 2.26 -0.36
CA VAL A 45 4.23 2.25 -1.81
C VAL A 45 3.81 0.90 -2.38
N VAL A 46 3.31 0.89 -3.62
CA VAL A 46 2.82 -0.32 -4.31
C VAL A 46 3.26 -0.28 -5.76
N ALA A 47 3.82 -1.38 -6.29
CA ALA A 47 4.25 -1.50 -7.67
C ALA A 47 3.39 -2.47 -8.48
N VAL A 48 2.77 -1.99 -9.55
CA VAL A 48 2.32 -2.83 -10.66
C VAL A 48 3.54 -3.11 -11.53
N ALA A 49 4.22 -4.24 -11.29
CA ALA A 49 5.50 -4.57 -11.89
C ALA A 49 5.31 -5.50 -13.10
N MET A 50 5.33 -4.90 -14.32
CA MET A 50 5.12 -5.63 -15.57
C MET A 50 6.43 -6.16 -16.11
N LYS A 51 6.58 -7.50 -16.17
CA LYS A 51 7.74 -8.17 -16.77
C LYS A 51 7.71 -8.10 -18.30
N ASP A 52 6.53 -8.24 -18.86
CA ASP A 52 6.21 -8.07 -20.28
C ASP A 52 4.78 -7.51 -20.43
N GLU A 53 4.25 -7.48 -21.65
CA GLU A 53 2.91 -6.91 -21.93
C GLU A 53 1.76 -7.63 -21.21
N ASN A 54 1.94 -8.89 -20.79
CA ASN A 54 0.89 -9.73 -20.19
C ASN A 54 1.36 -10.49 -18.95
N THR A 55 2.56 -10.24 -18.42
CA THR A 55 3.09 -10.92 -17.24
C THR A 55 3.42 -9.91 -16.16
N ILE A 56 2.87 -10.15 -14.96
CA ILE A 56 3.02 -9.31 -13.79
C ILE A 56 3.71 -10.06 -12.65
N LEU A 57 4.52 -9.37 -11.87
CA LEU A 57 5.09 -9.90 -10.63
C LEU A 57 4.10 -9.73 -9.50
N MET A 58 3.88 -10.80 -8.75
CA MET A 58 3.08 -10.84 -7.53
C MET A 58 3.92 -11.43 -6.41
N VAL A 59 3.58 -11.11 -5.17
CA VAL A 59 4.23 -11.67 -3.98
C VAL A 59 3.22 -12.41 -3.12
N LYS A 60 3.68 -13.49 -2.49
CA LYS A 60 2.94 -14.20 -1.44
C LYS A 60 3.59 -13.94 -0.10
N GLN A 61 2.79 -13.54 0.88
CA GLN A 61 3.24 -13.34 2.25
C GLN A 61 2.12 -13.64 3.25
N TYR A 62 2.50 -14.02 4.48
CA TYR A 62 1.54 -14.22 5.56
C TYR A 62 1.18 -12.88 6.21
N ARG A 63 -0.10 -12.51 6.16
CA ARG A 63 -0.62 -11.31 6.82
C ARG A 63 -1.20 -11.68 8.18
N TYR A 64 -0.42 -11.45 9.23
CA TYR A 64 -0.79 -11.82 10.61
C TYR A 64 -2.15 -11.24 11.04
N ALA A 65 -2.45 -10.00 10.68
CA ALA A 65 -3.69 -9.33 11.08
C ALA A 65 -4.97 -10.05 10.59
N ILE A 66 -4.90 -10.71 9.43
CA ILE A 66 -6.01 -11.48 8.85
C ILE A 66 -5.76 -12.99 8.92
N GLN A 67 -4.63 -13.42 9.47
CA GLN A 67 -4.19 -14.82 9.66
C GLN A 67 -4.28 -15.67 8.38
N LYS A 68 -3.84 -15.10 7.25
CA LYS A 68 -3.88 -15.75 5.94
C LYS A 68 -2.62 -15.43 5.13
N VAL A 69 -2.27 -16.37 4.24
CA VAL A 69 -1.36 -16.07 3.14
C VAL A 69 -2.13 -15.25 2.12
N SER A 70 -1.58 -14.12 1.72
CA SER A 70 -2.17 -13.22 0.74
C SER A 70 -1.30 -13.18 -0.51
N LEU A 71 -1.95 -13.10 -1.69
CA LEU A 71 -1.31 -12.84 -2.97
C LEU A 71 -1.53 -11.37 -3.31
N GLU A 72 -0.45 -10.62 -3.44
CA GLU A 72 -0.45 -9.16 -3.49
C GLU A 72 0.51 -8.64 -4.55
N LEU A 73 0.37 -7.38 -4.93
CA LEU A 73 1.42 -6.66 -5.62
C LEU A 73 2.59 -6.36 -4.66
N PRO A 74 3.84 -6.28 -5.15
CA PRO A 74 4.98 -5.81 -4.38
C PRO A 74 4.69 -4.46 -3.73
N ALA A 75 4.92 -4.36 -2.42
CA ALA A 75 4.52 -3.18 -1.65
C ALA A 75 5.18 -3.13 -0.27
N GLY A 76 5.59 -1.95 0.16
CA GLY A 76 6.13 -1.80 1.50
C GLY A 76 5.88 -0.45 2.14
N LYS A 77 6.34 -0.29 3.36
CA LYS A 77 6.17 0.93 4.17
C LYS A 77 7.21 1.97 3.82
N LEU A 78 6.81 3.24 3.93
CA LEU A 78 7.77 4.33 3.89
C LEU A 78 8.61 4.36 5.17
N GLU A 79 9.90 4.52 5.01
CA GLU A 79 10.80 4.87 6.11
C GLU A 79 10.68 6.36 6.43
N LYS A 80 11.18 6.75 7.62
CA LYS A 80 11.07 8.13 8.09
C LYS A 80 11.84 9.09 7.19
N GLY A 81 11.10 9.92 6.44
CA GLY A 81 11.68 10.92 5.54
C GLY A 81 12.13 10.37 4.18
N GLU A 82 11.78 9.12 3.88
CA GLU A 82 12.09 8.48 2.58
C GLU A 82 11.21 9.08 1.47
N ASP A 83 11.83 9.30 0.30
CA ASP A 83 11.10 9.66 -0.90
C ASP A 83 10.31 8.47 -1.46
N VAL A 84 9.09 8.69 -1.92
CA VAL A 84 8.20 7.61 -2.39
C VAL A 84 8.75 6.86 -3.61
N HIS A 85 9.51 7.53 -4.48
CA HIS A 85 10.14 6.88 -5.63
C HIS A 85 11.36 6.03 -5.24
N ASP A 86 12.08 6.42 -4.21
CA ASP A 86 13.19 5.62 -3.70
C ASP A 86 12.66 4.41 -2.93
N ALA A 87 11.62 4.60 -2.12
CA ALA A 87 10.94 3.53 -1.41
C ALA A 87 10.43 2.44 -2.37
N ILE A 88 9.73 2.81 -3.45
CA ILE A 88 9.18 1.79 -4.36
C ILE A 88 10.26 1.03 -5.13
N LYS A 89 11.40 1.65 -5.42
CA LYS A 89 12.54 0.97 -6.05
C LYS A 89 13.22 -0.01 -5.09
N ARG A 90 13.36 0.37 -3.82
CA ARG A 90 13.89 -0.47 -2.76
C ARG A 90 12.99 -1.68 -2.55
N GLU A 91 11.71 -1.48 -2.28
CA GLU A 91 10.72 -2.54 -2.01
C GLU A 91 10.59 -3.53 -3.19
N LEU A 92 10.55 -3.04 -4.44
CA LEU A 92 10.51 -3.93 -5.60
C LEU A 92 11.73 -4.85 -5.66
N LEU A 93 12.93 -4.32 -5.37
CA LEU A 93 14.14 -5.12 -5.35
C LEU A 93 14.14 -6.13 -4.21
N GLU A 94 13.82 -5.70 -2.99
CA GLU A 94 13.84 -6.52 -1.78
C GLU A 94 12.89 -7.71 -1.90
N GLU A 95 11.65 -7.47 -2.30
CA GLU A 95 10.62 -8.49 -2.38
C GLU A 95 10.71 -9.39 -3.62
N THR A 96 11.24 -8.89 -4.74
CA THR A 96 11.18 -9.62 -6.01
C THR A 96 12.53 -9.91 -6.67
N GLY A 97 13.58 -9.21 -6.29
CA GLY A 97 14.87 -9.27 -6.96
C GLY A 97 14.92 -8.55 -8.30
N TYR A 98 13.89 -7.77 -8.64
CA TYR A 98 13.83 -7.02 -9.89
C TYR A 98 13.98 -5.52 -9.66
N ARG A 99 14.55 -4.85 -10.69
CA ARG A 99 14.52 -3.40 -10.85
C ARG A 99 13.77 -3.04 -12.13
N ALA A 100 13.32 -1.80 -12.23
CA ALA A 100 12.64 -1.28 -13.41
C ALA A 100 13.39 -0.07 -13.97
N LYS A 101 13.40 0.05 -15.32
CA LYS A 101 13.95 1.23 -16.00
C LYS A 101 12.94 2.37 -16.05
N ASN A 102 11.65 2.03 -16.23
CA ASN A 102 10.58 3.01 -16.39
C ASN A 102 9.59 2.92 -15.24
N TRP A 103 9.23 4.10 -14.72
CA TRP A 103 8.25 4.26 -13.64
C TRP A 103 7.20 5.30 -14.04
N LYS A 104 5.95 4.96 -13.81
CA LYS A 104 4.83 5.88 -13.99
C LYS A 104 4.06 5.98 -12.67
N ASP A 105 3.89 7.22 -12.19
CA ASP A 105 3.04 7.53 -11.06
C ASP A 105 1.57 7.29 -11.41
N LEU A 106 0.87 6.54 -10.58
CA LEU A 106 -0.57 6.26 -10.66
C LEU A 106 -1.36 7.02 -9.58
N GLY A 107 -0.71 7.91 -8.84
CA GLY A 107 -1.28 8.64 -7.71
C GLY A 107 -1.30 7.81 -6.42
N TYR A 108 -2.17 8.18 -5.50
CA TYR A 108 -2.28 7.48 -4.21
C TYR A 108 -3.73 7.08 -3.91
N ILE A 109 -3.89 6.17 -2.96
CA ILE A 109 -5.17 5.82 -2.34
C ILE A 109 -5.08 6.04 -0.82
N ASN A 110 -6.22 6.36 -0.21
CA ASN A 110 -6.40 6.24 1.23
C ASN A 110 -7.02 4.88 1.52
N THR A 111 -6.44 4.12 2.44
CA THR A 111 -6.87 2.73 2.69
C THR A 111 -8.15 2.65 3.51
N THR A 112 -8.16 3.32 4.67
CA THR A 112 -9.28 3.27 5.62
C THR A 112 -9.54 4.67 6.20
N PRO A 113 -9.95 5.66 5.37
CA PRO A 113 -9.96 7.08 5.73
C PRO A 113 -10.90 7.45 6.89
N GLY A 114 -11.76 6.53 7.31
CA GLY A 114 -12.62 6.72 8.48
C GLY A 114 -11.88 6.66 9.82
N ILE A 115 -10.73 5.98 9.89
CA ILE A 115 -9.99 5.74 11.14
C ILE A 115 -8.48 5.79 10.98
N CYS A 116 -7.94 5.82 9.75
CA CYS A 116 -6.50 5.75 9.50
C CYS A 116 -6.11 6.77 8.43
N ASP A 117 -4.98 7.43 8.63
CA ASP A 117 -4.45 8.41 7.67
C ASP A 117 -3.46 7.79 6.66
N GLU A 118 -3.38 6.47 6.59
CA GLU A 118 -2.52 5.77 5.65
C GLU A 118 -2.78 6.15 4.20
N LYS A 119 -1.70 6.53 3.51
CA LYS A 119 -1.66 6.72 2.06
C LYS A 119 -0.76 5.66 1.43
N LEU A 120 -1.25 5.00 0.40
CA LEU A 120 -0.45 4.13 -0.44
C LEU A 120 -0.23 4.78 -1.80
N TYR A 121 1.02 5.05 -2.14
CA TYR A 121 1.43 5.60 -3.43
C TYR A 121 1.60 4.47 -4.44
N LEU A 122 0.96 4.58 -5.58
CA LEU A 122 0.84 3.54 -6.58
C LEU A 122 1.72 3.85 -7.78
N PHE A 123 2.45 2.86 -8.27
CA PHE A 123 3.35 3.00 -9.39
C PHE A 123 3.16 1.86 -10.40
N LEU A 124 3.38 2.18 -11.68
CA LEU A 124 3.57 1.17 -12.73
C LEU A 124 5.05 1.11 -13.08
N ALA A 125 5.63 -0.08 -12.97
CA ALA A 125 7.01 -0.38 -13.30
C ALA A 125 7.08 -1.23 -14.57
N THR A 126 7.90 -0.83 -15.54
CA THR A 126 8.11 -1.57 -16.80
C THR A 126 9.59 -1.65 -17.15
N ASP A 127 9.92 -2.46 -18.15
CA ASP A 127 11.30 -2.77 -18.52
C ASP A 127 12.09 -3.33 -17.33
N LEU A 128 11.52 -4.37 -16.73
CA LEU A 128 12.14 -5.03 -15.57
C LEU A 128 13.42 -5.76 -15.98
N TYR A 129 14.39 -5.73 -15.09
CA TYR A 129 15.61 -6.54 -15.20
C TYR A 129 15.94 -7.14 -13.83
N TYR A 130 16.44 -8.37 -13.83
CA TYR A 130 16.80 -9.07 -12.61
C TYR A 130 18.11 -8.53 -12.05
N ASP A 131 18.12 -8.30 -10.70
CA ASP A 131 19.32 -7.85 -9.97
C ASP A 131 19.40 -8.75 -8.77
N ALA A 132 19.34 -9.51 -8.14
CA ALA A 132 19.30 -10.38 -6.98
C ALA A 132 18.45 -9.79 -5.83
N PRO A 133 17.57 -10.61 -5.22
CA PRO A 133 16.77 -10.17 -4.08
C PRO A 133 17.66 -9.89 -2.86
N CYS A 134 17.28 -8.90 -2.09
CA CYS A 134 17.93 -8.56 -0.81
C CYS A 134 16.80 -8.36 0.23
N PRO A 135 16.09 -9.44 0.62
CA PRO A 135 14.96 -9.32 1.54
C PRO A 135 15.42 -8.83 2.92
N ASP A 136 14.56 -8.10 3.58
CA ASP A 136 14.77 -7.68 4.96
C ASP A 136 14.77 -8.87 5.93
N ASP A 137 15.56 -8.76 7.00
CA ASP A 137 15.68 -9.79 8.03
C ASP A 137 14.30 -10.09 8.68
N GLY A 138 13.85 -11.33 8.54
CA GLY A 138 12.62 -11.82 9.17
C GLY A 138 11.37 -11.71 8.30
N GLU A 139 11.45 -11.24 7.06
CA GLU A 139 10.36 -11.28 6.10
C GLU A 139 10.39 -12.57 5.28
N ILE A 140 9.26 -13.29 5.24
CA ILE A 140 9.07 -14.48 4.42
C ILE A 140 8.14 -14.10 3.28
N ILE A 141 8.73 -13.73 2.16
CA ILE A 141 8.05 -13.28 0.95
C ILE A 141 8.57 -14.11 -0.23
N GLU A 142 7.66 -14.55 -1.08
CA GLU A 142 8.00 -15.28 -2.31
C GLU A 142 7.39 -14.57 -3.51
N ALA A 143 8.23 -14.25 -4.51
CA ALA A 143 7.79 -13.62 -5.75
C ALA A 143 7.39 -14.67 -6.80
N TYR A 144 6.31 -14.39 -7.52
CA TYR A 144 5.77 -15.23 -8.59
C TYR A 144 5.39 -14.41 -9.82
N GLU A 145 5.43 -15.06 -10.96
CA GLU A 145 4.95 -14.50 -12.22
C GLU A 145 3.55 -15.03 -12.52
N TYR A 146 2.64 -14.11 -12.84
CA TYR A 146 1.27 -14.45 -13.24
C TYR A 146 0.92 -13.78 -14.56
N LYS A 147 0.03 -14.42 -15.32
CA LYS A 147 -0.59 -13.74 -16.45
C LYS A 147 -1.64 -12.75 -15.95
N LEU A 148 -1.70 -11.60 -16.59
CA LEU A 148 -2.59 -10.51 -16.17
C LEU A 148 -4.06 -10.95 -16.17
N ASP A 149 -4.47 -11.73 -17.19
CA ASP A 149 -5.83 -12.26 -17.28
C ASP A 149 -6.18 -13.21 -16.13
N ASP A 150 -5.20 -14.01 -15.67
CA ASP A 150 -5.39 -14.89 -14.50
C ASP A 150 -5.59 -14.06 -13.23
N ILE A 151 -4.83 -12.97 -13.05
CA ILE A 151 -4.99 -12.07 -11.91
C ILE A 151 -6.38 -11.43 -11.92
N PHE A 152 -6.85 -10.93 -13.05
CA PHE A 152 -8.21 -10.36 -13.13
C PHE A 152 -9.29 -11.40 -12.85
N LYS A 153 -9.10 -12.64 -13.28
CA LYS A 153 -10.00 -13.74 -12.95
C LYS A 153 -9.98 -14.02 -11.44
N MET A 154 -8.81 -14.12 -10.82
CA MET A 154 -8.65 -14.36 -9.37
C MET A 154 -9.28 -13.23 -8.54
N ILE A 155 -9.20 -11.97 -8.97
CA ILE A 155 -9.89 -10.84 -8.34
C ILE A 155 -11.41 -11.02 -8.44
N LYS A 156 -11.92 -11.34 -9.64
CA LYS A 156 -13.36 -11.54 -9.88
C LYS A 156 -13.92 -12.71 -9.05
N ASP A 157 -13.16 -13.78 -8.90
CA ASP A 157 -13.54 -14.97 -8.16
C ASP A 157 -13.36 -14.81 -6.63
N GLY A 158 -12.77 -13.68 -6.17
CA GLY A 158 -12.55 -13.38 -4.76
C GLY A 158 -11.34 -14.10 -4.14
N GLU A 159 -10.47 -14.68 -4.95
CA GLU A 159 -9.21 -15.27 -4.50
C GLU A 159 -8.20 -14.18 -4.11
N ILE A 160 -8.15 -13.08 -4.88
CA ILE A 160 -7.42 -11.86 -4.55
C ILE A 160 -8.43 -10.82 -4.07
N ASN A 161 -8.32 -10.43 -2.79
CA ASN A 161 -9.15 -9.41 -2.13
C ASN A 161 -8.32 -8.37 -1.38
N ASP A 162 -7.04 -8.27 -1.69
CA ASP A 162 -6.20 -7.20 -1.22
C ASP A 162 -6.53 -5.88 -1.93
N SER A 163 -6.97 -4.89 -1.16
CA SER A 163 -7.49 -3.62 -1.69
C SER A 163 -6.46 -2.82 -2.48
N LYS A 164 -5.19 -2.79 -2.03
CA LYS A 164 -4.14 -2.04 -2.73
C LYS A 164 -3.84 -2.65 -4.09
N THR A 165 -3.81 -3.99 -4.19
CA THR A 165 -3.62 -4.73 -5.44
C THR A 165 -4.73 -4.41 -6.44
N ILE A 166 -5.99 -4.51 -6.02
CA ILE A 166 -7.15 -4.23 -6.87
C ILE A 166 -7.12 -2.78 -7.36
N CYS A 167 -6.93 -1.81 -6.44
CA CYS A 167 -6.91 -0.40 -6.80
C CYS A 167 -5.75 -0.02 -7.73
N ALA A 168 -4.55 -0.57 -7.50
CA ALA A 168 -3.39 -0.30 -8.35
C ALA A 168 -3.58 -0.85 -9.77
N LEU A 169 -4.09 -2.08 -9.89
CA LEU A 169 -4.40 -2.67 -11.20
C LEU A 169 -5.47 -1.89 -11.95
N MET A 170 -6.54 -1.47 -11.28
CA MET A 170 -7.58 -0.63 -11.90
C MET A 170 -7.00 0.68 -12.45
N ARG A 171 -6.09 1.33 -11.73
CA ARG A 171 -5.45 2.56 -12.20
C ARG A 171 -4.45 2.35 -13.32
N ALA A 172 -3.70 1.24 -13.29
CA ALA A 172 -2.73 0.90 -14.32
C ALA A 172 -3.41 0.61 -15.67
N PHE A 173 -4.53 -0.11 -15.65
CA PHE A 173 -5.19 -0.64 -16.85
C PHE A 173 -6.52 0.05 -17.19
N LYS A 174 -6.92 1.09 -16.44
CA LYS A 174 -8.16 1.87 -16.69
C LYS A 174 -9.42 0.99 -16.76
N LEU A 175 -9.53 0.01 -15.88
CA LEU A 175 -10.68 -0.90 -15.77
C LEU A 175 -11.88 -0.21 -15.12
#